data_b2f4d1845eec61101d6713b71baeb04d
#
_entry.id   b2f4d1845eec61101d6713b71baeb04d
#
_cell.length_a   1.000
_cell.length_b   1.000
_cell.length_c   1.000
_cell.angle_alpha   90.00
_cell.angle_beta   90.00
_cell.angle_gamma   90.00
#
_symmetry.space_group_name_H-M   'P 1'
#
loop_
_entity.id
_entity.type
_entity.pdbx_description
1 polymer ?
#
loop_
_entity_poly.entity_id
_entity_poly.type
_entity_poly.pdbx_seq_one_letter_code
_entity_poly.pdbx_strand_id
1 'polypeptide(L)'
;MKSVHSVAVLGAGTMGAQIAAHVANAGLPVLLLDLDTAAAKAGLKRAAKLSPDPFFTRQAQSLIRLGGFDTDLEGIADTDWIVEAIIERLDAKQALLERVENHRRADAIVSSNTSGIPIGSIAEGRGADFRRHWLGSHFFNPPRYLRLVEIIPTPDT
;
A
#
# COMPACT_ATOMS: atom_id res chain seq x y z
N MET A 1 2.92 -17.94 12.51
CA MET A 1 2.40 -17.13 11.39
C MET A 1 2.22 -15.72 11.92
N LYS A 2 2.76 -14.69 11.24
CA LYS A 2 2.58 -13.30 11.68
C LYS A 2 1.16 -12.85 11.32
N SER A 3 0.45 -12.31 12.30
CA SER A 3 -0.86 -11.68 12.06
C SER A 3 -0.68 -10.23 11.60
N VAL A 4 -1.45 -9.79 10.62
CA VAL A 4 -1.52 -8.40 10.17
C VAL A 4 -2.64 -7.71 10.92
N HIS A 5 -2.32 -6.65 11.64
CA HIS A 5 -3.27 -5.86 12.44
C HIS A 5 -3.40 -4.43 11.96
N SER A 6 -2.44 -3.94 11.14
CA SER A 6 -2.44 -2.58 10.60
C SER A 6 -1.73 -2.54 9.25
N VAL A 7 -2.20 -1.68 8.34
CA VAL A 7 -1.70 -1.59 6.96
C VAL A 7 -1.44 -0.15 6.59
N ALA A 8 -0.31 0.13 5.94
CA ALA A 8 -0.10 1.38 5.23
C ALA A 8 -0.26 1.16 3.72
N VAL A 9 -0.95 2.08 3.05
CA VAL A 9 -1.06 2.10 1.59
C VAL A 9 -0.42 3.38 1.08
N LEU A 10 0.57 3.25 0.23
CA LEU A 10 1.37 4.33 -0.33
C LEU A 10 0.91 4.64 -1.75
N GLY A 11 0.28 5.78 -1.93
CA GLY A 11 -0.42 6.19 -3.15
C GLY A 11 -1.93 6.07 -3.03
N ALA A 12 -2.65 7.17 -3.21
CA ALA A 12 -4.11 7.25 -3.21
C ALA A 12 -4.68 7.38 -4.63
N GLY A 13 -3.99 6.79 -5.61
CA GLY A 13 -4.48 6.63 -6.98
C GLY A 13 -5.66 5.67 -7.08
N THR A 14 -6.01 5.28 -8.31
CA THR A 14 -7.15 4.38 -8.58
C THR A 14 -7.06 3.08 -7.80
N MET A 15 -5.89 2.44 -7.76
CA MET A 15 -5.74 1.16 -7.05
C MET A 15 -5.54 1.38 -5.55
N GLY A 16 -4.61 2.26 -5.15
CA GLY A 16 -4.28 2.41 -3.73
C GLY A 16 -5.45 2.83 -2.86
N ALA A 17 -6.28 3.78 -3.30
CA ALA A 17 -7.47 4.18 -2.55
C ALA A 17 -8.50 3.03 -2.43
N GLN A 18 -8.65 2.19 -3.45
CA GLN A 18 -9.54 1.03 -3.41
C GLN A 18 -8.96 -0.12 -2.57
N ILE A 19 -7.62 -0.34 -2.60
CA ILE A 19 -6.93 -1.29 -1.72
C ILE A 19 -7.10 -0.86 -0.26
N ALA A 20 -6.92 0.43 0.04
CA ALA A 20 -7.16 0.97 1.38
C ALA A 20 -8.60 0.73 1.85
N ALA A 21 -9.59 0.95 0.98
CA ALA A 21 -10.99 0.66 1.27
C ALA A 21 -11.22 -0.84 1.49
N HIS A 22 -10.60 -1.71 0.70
CA HIS A 22 -10.75 -3.15 0.82
C HIS A 22 -10.16 -3.69 2.13
N VAL A 23 -9.00 -3.20 2.54
CA VAL A 23 -8.37 -3.52 3.84
C VAL A 23 -9.22 -3.00 5.00
N ALA A 24 -9.74 -1.78 4.89
CA ALA A 24 -10.66 -1.21 5.91
C ALA A 24 -11.97 -2.01 6.03
N ASN A 25 -12.49 -2.57 4.92
CA ASN A 25 -13.64 -3.49 4.94
C ASN A 25 -13.37 -4.77 5.73
N ALA A 26 -12.11 -5.21 5.83
CA ALA A 26 -11.70 -6.33 6.67
C ALA A 26 -11.59 -5.96 8.17
N GLY A 27 -11.89 -4.70 8.54
CA GLY A 27 -11.85 -4.21 9.91
C GLY A 27 -10.45 -3.76 10.37
N LEU A 28 -9.48 -3.63 9.47
CA LEU A 28 -8.12 -3.24 9.81
C LEU A 28 -7.93 -1.71 9.69
N PRO A 29 -7.22 -1.06 10.62
CA PRO A 29 -6.81 0.32 10.48
C PRO A 29 -5.83 0.47 9.31
N VAL A 30 -6.02 1.54 8.55
CA VAL A 30 -5.23 1.86 7.35
C VAL A 30 -4.62 3.26 7.47
N LEU A 31 -3.34 3.38 7.18
CA LEU A 31 -2.67 4.64 6.91
C LEU A 31 -2.56 4.81 5.39
N LEU A 32 -3.34 5.73 4.81
CA LEU A 32 -3.30 6.03 3.37
C LEU A 32 -2.48 7.31 3.15
N LEU A 33 -1.33 7.17 2.50
CA LEU A 33 -0.42 8.27 2.18
C LEU A 33 -0.39 8.57 0.68
N ASP A 34 -0.23 9.85 0.35
CA ASP A 34 0.07 10.32 -1.01
C ASP A 34 1.07 11.48 -0.93
N LEU A 35 1.30 12.23 -2.01
CA LEU A 35 2.20 13.38 -2.04
C LEU A 35 1.98 14.31 -0.85
N ASP A 36 0.72 14.59 -0.55
CA ASP A 36 0.28 15.31 0.64
C ASP A 36 -1.09 14.79 1.11
N THR A 37 -1.53 15.26 2.28
CA THR A 37 -2.83 14.88 2.85
C THR A 37 -4.01 15.27 1.97
N ALA A 38 -3.90 16.36 1.20
CA ALA A 38 -4.97 16.81 0.28
C ALA A 38 -5.11 15.84 -0.89
N ALA A 39 -3.99 15.35 -1.45
CA ALA A 39 -3.96 14.33 -2.50
C ALA A 39 -4.55 13.00 -2.00
N ALA A 40 -4.16 12.54 -0.81
CA ALA A 40 -4.71 11.35 -0.18
C ALA A 40 -6.23 11.47 0.01
N LYS A 41 -6.70 12.61 0.52
CA LYS A 41 -8.13 12.90 0.70
C LYS A 41 -8.89 12.93 -0.63
N ALA A 42 -8.32 13.55 -1.64
CA ALA A 42 -8.92 13.59 -2.98
C ALA A 42 -9.03 12.19 -3.59
N GLY A 43 -8.01 11.35 -3.43
CA GLY A 43 -8.00 9.95 -3.86
C GLY A 43 -9.10 9.14 -3.19
N LEU A 44 -9.18 9.19 -1.87
CA LEU A 44 -10.22 8.48 -1.12
C LEU A 44 -11.63 8.96 -1.49
N LYS A 45 -11.81 10.28 -1.67
CA LYS A 45 -13.10 10.86 -2.12
C LYS A 45 -13.49 10.41 -3.53
N ARG A 46 -12.53 10.25 -4.44
CA ARG A 46 -12.79 9.66 -5.77
C ARG A 46 -13.22 8.21 -5.66
N ALA A 47 -12.50 7.41 -4.87
CA ALA A 47 -12.84 6.01 -4.66
C ALA A 47 -14.25 5.83 -4.09
N ALA A 48 -14.64 6.62 -3.09
CA ALA A 48 -15.98 6.58 -2.48
C ALA A 48 -17.14 6.96 -3.44
N LYS A 49 -16.84 7.43 -4.64
CA LYS A 49 -17.84 7.74 -5.68
C LYS A 49 -17.91 6.69 -6.79
N LEU A 50 -17.08 5.66 -6.71
CA LEU A 50 -17.07 4.61 -7.71
C LEU A 50 -18.36 3.78 -7.66
N SER A 51 -18.73 3.26 -8.82
CA SER A 51 -19.76 2.25 -8.96
C SER A 51 -19.13 1.05 -9.68
N PRO A 52 -19.09 -0.11 -9.05
CA PRO A 52 -19.63 -0.44 -7.71
C PRO A 52 -18.81 0.20 -6.57
N ASP A 53 -19.47 0.44 -5.44
CA ASP A 53 -18.90 1.07 -4.24
C ASP A 53 -17.76 0.20 -3.63
N PRO A 54 -16.56 0.73 -3.39
CA PRO A 54 -15.47 -0.01 -2.76
C PRO A 54 -15.67 -0.26 -1.26
N PHE A 55 -16.55 0.46 -0.59
CA PHE A 55 -16.84 0.29 0.84
C PHE A 55 -18.05 -0.62 1.10
N PHE A 56 -17.96 -1.47 2.13
CA PHE A 56 -19.12 -2.21 2.64
C PHE A 56 -20.02 -1.34 3.50
N THR A 57 -19.42 -0.47 4.31
CA THR A 57 -20.11 0.40 5.25
C THR A 57 -19.40 1.75 5.34
N ARG A 58 -20.14 2.78 5.76
CA ARG A 58 -19.52 4.08 6.09
C ARG A 58 -18.51 3.99 7.23
N GLN A 59 -18.71 3.04 8.15
CA GLN A 59 -17.82 2.82 9.28
C GLN A 59 -16.43 2.33 8.81
N ALA A 60 -16.35 1.52 7.75
CA ALA A 60 -15.06 1.10 7.20
C ALA A 60 -14.20 2.30 6.78
N GLN A 61 -14.80 3.35 6.23
CA GLN A 61 -14.07 4.56 5.85
C GLN A 61 -13.41 5.27 7.04
N SER A 62 -13.98 5.19 8.25
CA SER A 62 -13.40 5.80 9.46
C SER A 62 -12.12 5.12 9.96
N LEU A 63 -11.82 3.91 9.47
CA LEU A 63 -10.57 3.21 9.77
C LEU A 63 -9.38 3.74 8.95
N ILE A 64 -9.62 4.63 7.98
CA ILE A 64 -8.57 5.15 7.10
C ILE A 64 -8.09 6.52 7.61
N ARG A 65 -6.86 6.56 8.11
CA ARG A 65 -6.13 7.79 8.41
C ARG A 65 -5.41 8.27 7.16
N LEU A 66 -5.49 9.56 6.86
CA LEU A 66 -4.87 10.18 5.69
C LEU A 66 -3.61 10.95 6.09
N GLY A 67 -2.61 10.98 5.21
CA GLY A 67 -1.40 11.75 5.41
C GLY A 67 -0.60 11.99 4.13
N GLY A 68 0.50 12.69 4.26
CA GLY A 68 1.45 12.99 3.19
C GLY A 68 2.78 12.25 3.37
N PHE A 69 3.49 11.99 2.26
CA PHE A 69 4.80 11.33 2.34
C PHE A 69 5.83 12.14 3.12
N ASP A 70 5.76 13.46 3.10
CA ASP A 70 6.75 14.30 3.77
C ASP A 70 6.42 14.58 5.24
N THR A 71 5.17 14.41 5.65
CA THR A 71 4.70 14.75 7.00
C THR A 71 4.36 13.53 7.85
N ASP A 72 3.94 12.42 7.23
CA ASP A 72 3.35 11.30 7.96
C ASP A 72 3.99 9.94 7.63
N LEU A 73 5.06 9.89 6.83
CA LEU A 73 5.69 8.62 6.44
C LEU A 73 6.23 7.84 7.66
N GLU A 74 6.66 8.53 8.71
CA GLU A 74 7.10 7.91 9.97
C GLU A 74 6.02 6.98 10.57
N GLY A 75 4.75 7.25 10.31
CA GLY A 75 3.63 6.42 10.77
C GLY A 75 3.62 4.99 10.23
N ILE A 76 4.42 4.67 9.19
CA ILE A 76 4.56 3.28 8.73
C ILE A 76 5.31 2.39 9.72
N ALA A 77 6.05 2.96 10.68
CA ALA A 77 6.74 2.21 11.74
C ALA A 77 5.76 1.39 12.60
N ASP A 78 4.50 1.81 12.67
CA ASP A 78 3.46 1.14 13.46
C ASP A 78 2.63 0.15 12.63
N THR A 79 3.01 -0.10 11.36
CA THR A 79 2.24 -0.98 10.47
C THR A 79 2.90 -2.32 10.26
N ASP A 80 2.07 -3.36 10.09
CA ASP A 80 2.52 -4.73 9.84
C ASP A 80 2.75 -5.01 8.36
N TRP A 81 2.00 -4.32 7.50
CA TRP A 81 2.07 -4.48 6.05
C TRP A 81 2.00 -3.12 5.37
N ILE A 82 2.93 -2.88 4.44
CA ILE A 82 3.05 -1.66 3.65
C ILE A 82 2.84 -2.03 2.19
N VAL A 83 1.81 -1.46 1.56
CA VAL A 83 1.47 -1.68 0.14
C VAL A 83 1.81 -0.44 -0.67
N GLU A 84 2.77 -0.54 -1.57
CA GLU A 84 3.10 0.50 -2.54
C GLU A 84 2.15 0.41 -3.74
N ALA A 85 1.49 1.52 -4.07
CA ALA A 85 0.56 1.66 -5.21
C ALA A 85 0.64 3.06 -5.86
N ILE A 86 1.88 3.61 -5.97
CA ILE A 86 2.13 4.89 -6.63
C ILE A 86 2.19 4.72 -8.16
N ILE A 87 2.52 5.80 -8.85
CA ILE A 87 2.68 5.82 -10.31
C ILE A 87 3.63 4.71 -10.79
N GLU A 88 3.33 4.12 -11.95
CA GLU A 88 4.07 2.99 -12.53
C GLU A 88 5.37 3.47 -13.20
N ARG A 89 6.31 3.96 -12.36
CA ARG A 89 7.64 4.42 -12.74
C ARG A 89 8.68 3.85 -11.77
N LEU A 90 9.68 3.18 -12.33
CA LEU A 90 10.71 2.49 -11.54
C LEU A 90 11.48 3.44 -10.61
N ASP A 91 11.93 4.58 -11.15
CA ASP A 91 12.67 5.59 -10.39
C ASP A 91 11.87 6.14 -9.18
N ALA A 92 10.58 6.42 -9.39
CA ALA A 92 9.70 6.90 -8.33
C ALA A 92 9.47 5.84 -7.24
N LYS A 93 9.28 4.57 -7.64
CA LYS A 93 9.11 3.46 -6.70
C LYS A 93 10.38 3.20 -5.90
N GLN A 94 11.55 3.18 -6.54
CA GLN A 94 12.84 3.00 -5.86
C GLN A 94 13.11 4.13 -4.84
N ALA A 95 12.87 5.38 -5.22
CA ALA A 95 13.03 6.53 -4.32
C ALA A 95 12.09 6.46 -3.10
N LEU A 96 10.84 6.04 -3.30
CA LEU A 96 9.91 5.85 -2.20
C LEU A 96 10.33 4.68 -1.30
N LEU A 97 10.76 3.55 -1.87
CA LEU A 97 11.18 2.38 -1.09
C LEU A 97 12.45 2.62 -0.27
N GLU A 98 13.34 3.50 -0.72
CA GLU A 98 14.47 3.95 0.10
C GLU A 98 13.99 4.64 1.39
N ARG A 99 13.00 5.50 1.27
CA ARG A 99 12.38 6.15 2.43
C ARG A 99 11.64 5.13 3.32
N VAL A 100 10.91 4.20 2.71
CA VAL A 100 10.19 3.13 3.43
C VAL A 100 11.18 2.26 4.23
N GLU A 101 12.31 1.86 3.64
CA GLU A 101 13.32 1.04 4.30
C GLU A 101 13.84 1.70 5.58
N ASN A 102 14.00 3.03 5.58
CA ASN A 102 14.50 3.80 6.70
C ASN A 102 13.47 3.99 7.84
N HIS A 103 12.17 3.87 7.56
CA HIS A 103 11.11 4.14 8.54
C HIS A 103 10.31 2.89 8.94
N ARG A 104 10.31 1.84 8.13
CA ARG A 104 9.53 0.64 8.42
C ARG A 104 10.05 -0.09 9.67
N ARG A 105 9.19 -0.77 10.36
CA ARG A 105 9.58 -1.79 11.34
C ARG A 105 10.31 -2.95 10.62
N ALA A 106 11.35 -3.49 11.24
CA ALA A 106 12.20 -4.52 10.61
C ALA A 106 11.43 -5.73 10.08
N ASP A 107 10.40 -6.15 10.80
CA ASP A 107 9.56 -7.31 10.46
C ASP A 107 8.29 -6.96 9.65
N ALA A 108 8.11 -5.69 9.25
CA ALA A 108 6.98 -5.29 8.40
C ALA A 108 7.11 -5.88 7.00
N ILE A 109 6.01 -6.44 6.49
CA ILE A 109 5.92 -6.88 5.09
C ILE A 109 5.82 -5.64 4.21
N VAL A 110 6.57 -5.60 3.12
CA VAL A 110 6.48 -4.54 2.11
C VAL A 110 6.13 -5.18 0.77
N SER A 111 5.15 -4.61 0.08
CA SER A 111 4.76 -5.11 -1.23
C SER A 111 4.47 -3.99 -2.22
N SER A 112 4.56 -4.28 -3.51
CA SER A 112 4.11 -3.39 -4.58
C SER A 112 2.92 -3.98 -5.33
N ASN A 113 1.99 -3.10 -5.71
CA ASN A 113 0.86 -3.43 -6.58
C ASN A 113 1.20 -3.22 -8.07
N THR A 114 2.48 -3.19 -8.44
CA THR A 114 2.91 -3.04 -9.84
C THR A 114 2.31 -4.13 -10.72
N SER A 115 1.98 -3.77 -11.96
CA SER A 115 1.48 -4.73 -12.97
C SER A 115 2.54 -5.13 -13.99
N GLY A 116 3.56 -4.29 -14.22
CA GLY A 116 4.50 -4.48 -15.32
C GLY A 116 5.97 -4.33 -14.99
N ILE A 117 6.31 -3.74 -13.83
CA ILE A 117 7.72 -3.57 -13.45
C ILE A 117 8.16 -4.81 -12.68
N PRO A 118 9.28 -5.46 -13.06
CA PRO A 118 9.80 -6.62 -12.32
C PRO A 118 10.01 -6.28 -10.84
N ILE A 119 9.47 -7.11 -9.96
CA ILE A 119 9.51 -6.90 -8.49
C ILE A 119 10.94 -6.79 -7.98
N GLY A 120 11.88 -7.59 -8.53
CA GLY A 120 13.30 -7.51 -8.18
C GLY A 120 13.93 -6.16 -8.51
N SER A 121 13.57 -5.56 -9.67
CA SER A 121 14.07 -4.25 -10.09
C SER A 121 13.61 -3.12 -9.16
N ILE A 122 12.39 -3.22 -8.62
CA ILE A 122 11.88 -2.19 -7.70
C ILE A 122 12.68 -2.20 -6.38
N ALA A 123 13.09 -3.38 -5.90
CA ALA A 123 13.84 -3.54 -4.66
C ALA A 123 15.37 -3.49 -4.87
N GLU A 124 15.85 -3.18 -6.07
CA GLU A 124 17.26 -3.06 -6.34
C GLU A 124 17.91 -1.98 -5.44
N GLY A 125 19.10 -2.28 -4.90
CA GLY A 125 19.78 -1.41 -3.94
C GLY A 125 19.26 -1.46 -2.51
N ARG A 126 18.20 -2.20 -2.22
CA ARG A 126 17.69 -2.37 -0.84
C ARG A 126 18.51 -3.42 -0.07
N GLY A 127 18.57 -3.25 1.25
CA GLY A 127 19.29 -4.15 2.13
C GLY A 127 18.71 -5.58 2.15
N ALA A 128 19.49 -6.58 2.55
CA ALA A 128 19.07 -7.96 2.58
C ALA A 128 17.85 -8.19 3.52
N ASP A 129 17.78 -7.42 4.62
CA ASP A 129 16.63 -7.48 5.52
C ASP A 129 15.36 -7.00 4.87
N PHE A 130 15.41 -5.89 4.12
CA PHE A 130 14.27 -5.39 3.34
C PHE A 130 13.81 -6.44 2.32
N ARG A 131 14.74 -7.00 1.53
CA ARG A 131 14.41 -7.97 0.47
C ARG A 131 13.75 -9.25 1.00
N ARG A 132 14.10 -9.71 2.21
CA ARG A 132 13.42 -10.86 2.85
C ARG A 132 11.95 -10.60 3.18
N HIS A 133 11.54 -9.34 3.30
CA HIS A 133 10.16 -8.93 3.61
C HIS A 133 9.45 -8.30 2.42
N TRP A 134 10.06 -8.38 1.23
CA TRP A 134 9.59 -7.76 -0.01
C TRP A 134 8.91 -8.76 -0.95
N LEU A 135 7.76 -8.39 -1.51
CA LEU A 135 7.04 -9.19 -2.51
C LEU A 135 6.15 -8.31 -3.40
N GLY A 136 5.59 -8.89 -4.46
CA GLY A 136 4.46 -8.31 -5.19
C GLY A 136 3.13 -8.75 -4.59
N SER A 137 2.20 -7.81 -4.47
CA SER A 137 0.80 -8.09 -4.11
C SER A 137 -0.11 -7.40 -5.12
N HIS A 138 -0.36 -8.07 -6.25
CA HIS A 138 -1.08 -7.51 -7.37
C HIS A 138 -2.57 -7.75 -7.22
N PHE A 139 -3.30 -6.69 -6.87
CA PHE A 139 -4.75 -6.65 -6.82
C PHE A 139 -5.32 -6.29 -8.19
N PHE A 140 -6.47 -6.86 -8.53
CA PHE A 140 -7.21 -6.54 -9.74
C PHE A 140 -8.34 -5.55 -9.48
N ASN A 141 -8.60 -4.68 -10.45
CA ASN A 141 -9.64 -3.64 -10.33
C ASN A 141 -11.02 -4.19 -10.72
N PRO A 142 -12.05 -4.06 -9.89
CA PRO A 142 -12.06 -3.46 -8.54
C PRO A 142 -11.70 -4.50 -7.45
N PRO A 143 -10.77 -4.18 -6.51
CA PRO A 143 -10.26 -5.13 -5.51
C PRO A 143 -11.32 -5.80 -4.65
N ARG A 144 -12.40 -5.10 -4.34
CA ARG A 144 -13.52 -5.62 -3.54
C ARG A 144 -14.27 -6.76 -4.25
N TYR A 145 -14.33 -6.75 -5.57
CA TYR A 145 -15.20 -7.63 -6.36
C TYR A 145 -14.45 -8.74 -7.06
N LEU A 146 -13.20 -8.52 -7.42
CA LEU A 146 -12.35 -9.55 -7.99
C LEU A 146 -11.66 -10.33 -6.86
N ARG A 147 -11.99 -11.62 -6.77
CA ARG A 147 -11.49 -12.53 -5.74
C ARG A 147 -10.10 -13.08 -6.07
N LEU A 148 -9.29 -12.31 -6.78
CA LEU A 148 -7.95 -12.69 -7.20
C LEU A 148 -6.95 -11.65 -6.70
N VAL A 149 -5.92 -12.14 -6.05
CA VAL A 149 -4.70 -11.41 -5.71
C VAL A 149 -3.53 -12.30 -6.10
N GLU A 150 -2.59 -11.76 -6.84
CA GLU A 150 -1.33 -12.44 -7.11
C GLU A 150 -0.30 -12.09 -6.04
N ILE A 151 0.30 -13.11 -5.46
CA ILE A 151 1.43 -12.96 -4.53
C ILE A 151 2.67 -13.40 -5.29
N ILE A 152 3.59 -12.47 -5.48
CA ILE A 152 4.78 -12.64 -6.31
C ILE A 152 6.02 -12.55 -5.41
N PRO A 153 6.55 -13.67 -4.91
CA PRO A 153 7.77 -13.66 -4.11
C PRO A 153 9.00 -13.37 -4.97
N THR A 154 10.08 -12.98 -4.32
CA THR A 154 11.41 -12.91 -4.90
C THR A 154 12.26 -14.09 -4.42
N PRO A 155 13.44 -14.32 -4.99
CA PRO A 155 14.35 -15.35 -4.43
C PRO A 155 14.77 -15.10 -2.98
N ASP A 156 14.66 -13.86 -2.49
CA ASP A 156 15.05 -13.47 -1.13
C ASP A 156 13.87 -13.52 -0.13
N THR A 157 12.63 -13.64 -0.63
CA THR A 157 11.40 -13.60 0.19
C THR A 157 11.24 -14.84 1.07
#